data_48a23c9ac205c44fd9022524b934e01b
#
_entry.id   48a23c9ac205c44fd9022524b934e01b
#
_cell.length_a   1.000
_cell.length_b   1.000
_cell.length_c   1.000
_cell.angle_alpha   90.00
_cell.angle_beta   90.00
_cell.angle_gamma   90.00
#
_symmetry.space_group_name_H-M   'P 1'
#
loop_
_entity.id
_entity.type
_entity.pdbx_description
1 polymer ?
#
loop_
_entity_poly.entity_id
_entity_poly.type
_entity_poly.pdbx_seq_one_letter_code
_entity_poly.pdbx_strand_id
1 'polypeptide(L)'
;MPAVQFELFTSAFCGPCHQARAAVTEAVRLIPGASLVEHDVVHEAGLAEQLDIRTTPTVVVRSGSGSEVFRAAGAPTVPQVLAAAGRALEA
;
A
#
# COMPACT_ATOMS: atom_id res chain seq x y z
N MET A 1 3.49 -8.94 16.10
CA MET A 1 3.48 -7.57 15.58
C MET A 1 3.73 -7.59 14.08
N PRO A 2 2.98 -6.83 13.30
CA PRO A 2 3.28 -6.75 11.88
C PRO A 2 4.62 -6.06 11.66
N ALA A 3 5.44 -6.66 10.83
CA ALA A 3 6.74 -6.07 10.48
C ALA A 3 6.55 -4.92 9.48
N VAL A 4 5.62 -5.08 8.53
CA VAL A 4 5.33 -4.12 7.49
C VAL A 4 3.83 -4.10 7.26
N GLN A 5 3.29 -2.91 7.08
CA GLN A 5 1.87 -2.73 6.77
C GLN A 5 1.74 -2.04 5.42
N PHE A 6 0.91 -2.61 4.57
CA PHE A 6 0.58 -2.01 3.28
C PHE A 6 -0.86 -1.52 3.32
N GLU A 7 -1.07 -0.31 2.83
CA GLU A 7 -2.40 0.23 2.59
C GLU A 7 -2.52 0.50 1.10
N LEU A 8 -3.57 -0.05 0.49
CA LEU A 8 -3.84 0.12 -0.94
C LEU A 8 -5.13 0.90 -1.09
N PHE A 9 -5.04 2.07 -1.72
CA PHE A 9 -6.21 2.92 -1.97
C PHE A 9 -6.67 2.71 -3.40
N THR A 10 -7.93 2.31 -3.56
CA THR A 10 -8.51 1.96 -4.85
C THR A 10 -9.82 2.68 -5.08
N SER A 11 -10.31 2.62 -6.31
CA SER A 11 -11.64 3.09 -6.68
C SER A 11 -12.28 2.10 -7.64
N ALA A 12 -13.60 2.22 -7.82
CA ALA A 12 -14.31 1.42 -8.81
C ALA A 12 -13.81 1.78 -10.22
N PHE A 13 -13.85 0.81 -11.13
CA PHE A 13 -13.48 0.98 -12.53
C PHE A 13 -12.03 1.47 -12.73
N CYS A 14 -11.15 1.07 -11.84
CA CYS A 14 -9.74 1.45 -11.88
C CYS A 14 -8.92 0.26 -12.41
N GLY A 15 -8.54 0.31 -13.70
CA GLY A 15 -7.73 -0.75 -14.30
C GLY A 15 -6.38 -0.95 -13.59
N PRO A 16 -5.58 0.12 -13.39
CA PRO A 16 -4.29 0.00 -12.69
C PRO A 16 -4.39 -0.51 -11.26
N CYS A 17 -5.55 -0.39 -10.62
CA CYS A 17 -5.75 -0.92 -9.27
C CYS A 17 -5.59 -2.43 -9.22
N HIS A 18 -5.93 -3.14 -10.30
CA HIS A 18 -5.72 -4.59 -10.37
C HIS A 18 -4.23 -4.94 -10.32
N GLN A 19 -3.41 -4.18 -11.03
CA GLN A 19 -1.96 -4.39 -11.05
C GLN A 19 -1.35 -4.07 -9.70
N ALA A 20 -1.77 -2.97 -9.07
CA ALA A 20 -1.28 -2.59 -7.75
C ALA A 20 -1.66 -3.66 -6.71
N ARG A 21 -2.88 -4.14 -6.75
CA ARG A 21 -3.35 -5.18 -5.83
C ARG A 21 -2.54 -6.46 -6.00
N ALA A 22 -2.28 -6.88 -7.24
CA ALA A 22 -1.49 -8.07 -7.50
C ALA A 22 -0.06 -7.92 -6.98
N ALA A 23 0.57 -6.77 -7.20
CA ALA A 23 1.94 -6.53 -6.75
C ALA A 23 2.05 -6.53 -5.23
N VAL A 24 1.12 -5.86 -4.54
CA VAL A 24 1.14 -5.80 -3.07
C VAL A 24 0.78 -7.15 -2.46
N THR A 25 -0.18 -7.86 -3.03
CA THR A 25 -0.55 -9.20 -2.57
C THR A 25 0.64 -10.15 -2.65
N GLU A 26 1.38 -10.10 -3.76
CA GLU A 26 2.58 -10.92 -3.91
C GLU A 26 3.65 -10.56 -2.89
N ALA A 27 3.87 -9.27 -2.65
CA ALA A 27 4.83 -8.83 -1.64
C ALA A 27 4.45 -9.31 -0.25
N VAL A 28 3.17 -9.23 0.11
CA VAL A 28 2.68 -9.70 1.42
C VAL A 28 2.94 -11.20 1.56
N ARG A 29 2.72 -11.96 0.48
CA ARG A 29 2.97 -13.40 0.50
C ARG A 29 4.44 -13.72 0.77
N LEU A 30 5.36 -12.87 0.32
CA LEU A 30 6.81 -13.09 0.42
C LEU A 30 7.43 -12.55 1.71
N ILE A 31 6.71 -11.73 2.46
CA ILE A 31 7.25 -11.06 3.65
C ILE A 31 6.53 -11.60 4.90
N PRO A 32 7.21 -12.38 5.75
CA PRO A 32 6.58 -12.87 6.99
C PRO A 32 6.12 -11.70 7.87
N GLY A 33 4.90 -11.81 8.36
CA GLY A 33 4.31 -10.80 9.24
C GLY A 33 3.75 -9.57 8.54
N ALA A 34 3.84 -9.48 7.23
CA ALA A 34 3.28 -8.35 6.48
C ALA A 34 1.76 -8.43 6.46
N SER A 35 1.12 -7.27 6.43
CA SER A 35 -0.32 -7.15 6.33
C SER A 35 -0.71 -6.19 5.22
N LEU A 36 -1.92 -6.37 4.68
CA LEU A 36 -2.48 -5.51 3.64
C LEU A 36 -3.90 -5.14 4.03
N VAL A 37 -4.20 -3.85 3.95
CA VAL A 37 -5.56 -3.34 4.05
C VAL A 37 -5.86 -2.56 2.78
N GLU A 38 -6.99 -2.87 2.14
CA GLU A 38 -7.44 -2.13 0.97
C GLU A 38 -8.56 -1.18 1.38
N HIS A 39 -8.47 0.06 0.91
CA HIS A 39 -9.44 1.12 1.18
C HIS A 39 -10.05 1.59 -0.13
N ASP A 40 -11.37 1.60 -0.23
CA ASP A 40 -12.06 2.25 -1.33
C ASP A 40 -12.18 3.73 -1.01
N VAL A 41 -11.67 4.60 -1.88
CA VAL A 41 -11.60 6.03 -1.58
C VAL A 41 -12.97 6.71 -1.54
N VAL A 42 -13.99 6.09 -2.11
CA VAL A 42 -15.35 6.62 -2.03
C VAL A 42 -15.98 6.26 -0.67
N HIS A 43 -15.86 5.00 -0.27
CA HIS A 43 -16.40 4.54 1.00
C HIS A 43 -15.65 5.13 2.19
N GLU A 44 -14.36 5.37 2.03
CA GLU A 44 -13.50 5.91 3.09
C GLU A 44 -12.94 7.28 2.68
N ALA A 45 -13.83 8.14 2.19
CA ALA A 45 -13.45 9.46 1.69
C ALA A 45 -12.75 10.31 2.73
N GLY A 46 -13.18 10.23 3.99
CA GLY A 46 -12.56 10.97 5.08
C GLY A 46 -11.11 10.56 5.31
N LEU A 47 -10.84 9.26 5.29
CA LEU A 47 -9.48 8.75 5.44
C LEU A 47 -8.62 9.15 4.24
N ALA A 48 -9.17 9.02 3.03
CA ALA A 48 -8.45 9.40 1.81
C ALA A 48 -8.07 10.88 1.82
N GLU A 49 -8.98 11.74 2.25
CA GLU A 49 -8.72 13.16 2.37
C GLU A 49 -7.66 13.45 3.43
N GLN A 50 -7.78 12.81 4.59
CA GLN A 50 -6.83 12.98 5.69
C GLN A 50 -5.41 12.60 5.28
N LEU A 51 -5.27 11.55 4.47
CA LEU A 51 -3.98 11.06 4.01
C LEU A 51 -3.55 11.69 2.68
N ASP A 52 -4.32 12.64 2.16
CA ASP A 52 -4.03 13.33 0.90
C ASP A 52 -3.89 12.36 -0.27
N ILE A 53 -4.81 11.40 -0.36
CA ILE A 53 -4.86 10.46 -1.47
C ILE A 53 -5.57 11.16 -2.64
N ARG A 54 -4.84 11.46 -3.70
CA ARG A 54 -5.35 12.25 -4.83
C ARG A 54 -5.64 11.44 -6.08
N THR A 55 -5.14 10.22 -6.13
CA THR A 55 -5.31 9.36 -7.30
C THR A 55 -5.35 7.91 -6.85
N THR A 56 -5.92 7.05 -7.68
CA THR A 56 -5.94 5.60 -7.45
C THR A 56 -5.29 4.89 -8.63
N PRO A 57 -4.51 3.84 -8.37
CA PRO A 57 -4.16 3.33 -7.04
C PRO A 57 -3.12 4.20 -6.36
N THR A 58 -3.11 4.20 -5.03
CA THR A 58 -2.01 4.71 -4.22
C THR A 58 -1.65 3.64 -3.22
N VAL A 59 -0.36 3.34 -3.10
CA VAL A 59 0.15 2.35 -2.14
C VAL A 59 0.94 3.10 -1.08
N VAL A 60 0.57 2.88 0.18
CA VAL A 60 1.30 3.42 1.33
C VAL A 60 1.93 2.25 2.07
N VAL A 61 3.22 2.35 2.37
CA VAL A 61 3.94 1.33 3.12
C VAL A 61 4.34 1.92 4.46
N ARG A 62 3.98 1.22 5.53
CA ARG A 62 4.24 1.65 6.90
C ARG A 62 5.14 0.64 7.60
N SER A 63 5.98 1.18 8.49
CA SER A 63 6.78 0.35 9.40
C SER A 63 5.88 -0.27 10.46
N GLY A 64 6.42 -1.19 11.25
CA GLY A 64 5.70 -1.81 12.36
C GLY A 64 5.19 -0.82 13.40
N SER A 65 5.82 0.36 13.51
CA SER A 65 5.38 1.43 14.40
C SER A 65 4.24 2.26 13.82
N GLY A 66 3.88 2.05 12.56
CA GLY A 66 2.83 2.80 11.88
C GLY A 66 3.31 4.01 11.08
N SER A 67 4.61 4.28 11.08
CA SER A 67 5.17 5.41 10.31
C SER A 67 5.13 5.12 8.82
N GLU A 68 4.68 6.10 8.04
CA GLU A 68 4.71 6.00 6.58
C GLU A 68 6.16 6.14 6.11
N VAL A 69 6.65 5.13 5.39
CA VAL A 69 8.04 5.13 4.90
C VAL A 69 8.12 5.19 3.38
N PHE A 70 7.00 4.97 2.70
CA PHE A 70 6.96 5.00 1.24
C PHE A 70 5.54 5.23 0.78
N ARG A 71 5.41 5.94 -0.34
CA ARG A 71 4.12 6.15 -1.00
C ARG A 71 4.33 6.14 -2.50
N ALA A 72 3.50 5.40 -3.21
CA ALA A 72 3.52 5.39 -4.67
C ALA A 72 2.14 5.73 -5.20
N ALA A 73 2.06 6.73 -6.06
CA ALA A 73 0.88 7.00 -6.86
C ALA A 73 1.02 6.22 -8.16
N GLY A 74 0.04 5.38 -8.46
CA GLY A 74 0.09 4.46 -9.58
C GLY A 74 0.40 3.04 -9.13
N ALA A 75 0.60 2.13 -10.08
CA ALA A 75 0.84 0.73 -9.79
C ALA A 75 2.35 0.45 -9.70
N PRO A 76 2.88 0.20 -8.48
CA PRO A 76 4.29 -0.16 -8.35
C PRO A 76 4.51 -1.59 -8.82
N THR A 77 5.74 -1.90 -9.20
CA THR A 77 6.15 -3.27 -9.50
C THR A 77 6.42 -4.03 -8.20
N VAL A 78 6.43 -5.37 -8.27
CA VAL A 78 6.77 -6.19 -7.11
C VAL A 78 8.16 -5.83 -6.55
N PRO A 79 9.22 -5.69 -7.37
CA PRO A 79 10.53 -5.26 -6.85
C PRO A 79 10.49 -3.92 -6.13
N GLN A 80 9.72 -2.94 -6.62
CA GLN A 80 9.59 -1.64 -5.97
C GLN A 80 8.91 -1.78 -4.60
N VAL A 81 7.86 -2.59 -4.52
CA VAL A 81 7.15 -2.83 -3.26
C VAL A 81 8.06 -3.55 -2.27
N LEU A 82 8.83 -4.53 -2.72
CA LEU A 82 9.76 -5.25 -1.86
C LEU A 82 10.88 -4.34 -1.36
N ALA A 83 11.40 -3.45 -2.20
CA ALA A 83 12.41 -2.48 -1.78
C ALA A 83 11.86 -1.52 -0.72
N ALA A 84 10.62 -1.06 -0.89
CA ALA A 84 9.96 -0.22 0.09
C ALA A 84 9.76 -0.95 1.42
N ALA A 85 9.38 -2.22 1.36
CA ALA A 85 9.22 -3.06 2.54
C ALA A 85 10.54 -3.22 3.29
N GLY A 86 11.65 -3.35 2.56
CA GLY A 86 12.98 -3.40 3.17
C GLY A 86 13.28 -2.16 3.99
N ARG A 87 12.94 -0.97 3.46
CA ARG A 87 13.08 0.28 4.20
C ARG A 87 12.19 0.32 5.44
N ALA A 88 10.98 -0.20 5.33
CA ALA A 88 10.05 -0.24 6.45
C ALA A 88 10.55 -1.16 7.57
N LEU A 89 11.23 -2.25 7.22
CA LEU A 89 11.80 -3.16 8.21
C LEU A 89 12.99 -2.56 8.94
N GLU A 90 13.68 -1.59 8.33
CA GLU A 90 14.81 -0.89 8.94
C GLU A 90 14.37 0.32 9.78
N ALA A 91 13.14 0.76 9.63
CA ALA A 91 12.63 1.96 10.29
C ALA A 91 12.26 1.71 11.76
#